data_d15bafb7a71aa0ca01f7121ae88502b8
#
_entry.id   d15bafb7a71aa0ca01f7121ae88502b8
#
_cell.length_a   1.000
_cell.length_b   1.000
_cell.length_c   1.000
_cell.angle_alpha   90.00
_cell.angle_beta   90.00
_cell.angle_gamma   90.00
#
_symmetry.space_group_name_H-M   'P 1'
#
loop_
_entity.id
_entity.type
_entity.pdbx_description
1 polymer ?
#
loop_
_entity_poly.entity_id
_entity_poly.type
_entity_poly.pdbx_seq_one_letter_code
_entity_poly.pdbx_strand_id
1 'polypeptide(L)'
;MQNLMLHDILYTQLDPMTMTWCATAKVSASHCDIKKTNTCLAAPQIAYNQRQQQRAGVRLLLQALLKRLDIVDRLDESNFPYRLTHSQYYVCFSHTNGNNKNTTRMQNDIEKSDIPYVKVAVVISRHRASGIDIEVNAVKWQVAKRFYHPKELAILQALPMIQRSSAIKCLWQIKESFIKIHQYTLAQGLGMDYSAIIYDLLNQPIEILPLLTLTDDKTNYRISVISSQQTVIVY
;
A
#
# COMPACT_ATOMS: atom_id res chain seq x y z
N MET A 1 6.60 22.23 12.84
CA MET A 1 6.04 21.22 11.93
C MET A 1 7.03 21.01 10.80
N GLN A 2 7.41 19.78 10.47
CA GLN A 2 8.23 19.50 9.28
C GLN A 2 7.41 19.80 8.03
N ASN A 3 7.95 20.59 7.10
CA ASN A 3 7.33 20.80 5.81
C ASN A 3 7.51 19.52 4.97
N LEU A 4 6.44 18.79 4.80
CA LEU A 4 6.41 17.58 3.96
C LEU A 4 6.05 17.95 2.53
N MET A 5 6.69 17.28 1.59
CA MET A 5 6.42 17.43 0.15
C MET A 5 6.02 16.09 -0.45
N LEU A 6 5.01 16.13 -1.32
CA LEU A 6 4.62 15.00 -2.15
C LEU A 6 5.35 15.05 -3.48
N HIS A 7 5.89 13.91 -3.90
CA HIS A 7 6.56 13.72 -5.17
C HIS A 7 5.95 12.52 -5.91
N ASP A 8 6.03 12.52 -7.23
CA ASP A 8 5.60 11.40 -8.09
C ASP A 8 4.16 10.96 -7.79
N ILE A 9 3.23 11.92 -7.68
CA ILE A 9 1.84 11.60 -7.40
C ILE A 9 1.22 10.94 -8.63
N LEU A 10 0.70 9.73 -8.44
CA LEU A 10 -0.04 8.98 -9.45
C LEU A 10 -1.48 8.80 -8.98
N TYR A 11 -2.43 9.10 -9.87
CA TYR A 11 -3.86 8.94 -9.64
C TYR A 11 -4.40 7.86 -10.56
N THR A 12 -5.18 6.93 -10.03
CA THR A 12 -5.78 5.84 -10.82
C THR A 12 -7.26 5.71 -10.49
N GLN A 13 -8.10 5.82 -11.51
CA GLN A 13 -9.51 5.45 -11.39
C GLN A 13 -9.64 3.94 -11.54
N LEU A 14 -10.13 3.27 -10.51
CA LEU A 14 -10.27 1.81 -10.48
C LEU A 14 -11.62 1.38 -11.04
N ASP A 15 -12.66 2.11 -10.70
CA ASP A 15 -14.01 1.83 -11.18
C ASP A 15 -14.81 3.14 -11.30
N PRO A 16 -15.17 3.53 -12.53
CA PRO A 16 -16.00 4.71 -12.75
C PRO A 16 -17.40 4.62 -12.13
N MET A 17 -18.00 3.43 -12.16
CA MET A 17 -19.37 3.21 -11.68
C MET A 17 -19.47 3.35 -10.16
N THR A 18 -18.47 2.86 -9.43
CA THR A 18 -18.41 2.97 -7.97
C THR A 18 -17.66 4.20 -7.49
N MET A 19 -17.20 5.05 -8.40
CA MET A 19 -16.39 6.23 -8.07
C MET A 19 -15.23 5.84 -7.14
N THR A 20 -14.55 4.73 -7.47
CA THR A 20 -13.40 4.26 -6.69
C THR A 20 -12.11 4.77 -7.31
N TRP A 21 -11.35 5.51 -6.51
CA TRP A 21 -10.09 6.10 -6.90
C TRP A 21 -8.99 5.76 -5.92
N CYS A 22 -7.78 5.58 -6.43
CA CYS A 22 -6.60 5.55 -5.58
C CYS A 22 -5.56 6.58 -6.01
N ALA A 23 -4.70 6.93 -5.07
CA ALA A 23 -3.51 7.72 -5.34
C ALA A 23 -2.32 7.14 -4.59
N THR A 24 -1.13 7.26 -5.19
CA THR A 24 0.14 6.92 -4.55
C THR A 24 1.13 8.06 -4.71
N ALA A 25 2.06 8.22 -3.78
CA ALA A 25 3.10 9.24 -3.85
C ALA A 25 4.33 8.84 -3.01
N LYS A 26 5.42 9.55 -3.23
CA LYS A 26 6.57 9.61 -2.32
C LYS A 26 6.44 10.85 -1.44
N VAL A 27 6.81 10.72 -0.16
CA VAL A 27 6.82 11.82 0.81
C VAL A 27 8.23 11.99 1.34
N SER A 28 8.76 13.19 1.27
CA SER A 28 10.02 13.56 1.90
C SER A 28 9.87 14.81 2.76
N ALA A 29 10.78 15.01 3.71
CA ALA A 29 10.92 16.27 4.41
C ALA A 29 11.56 17.31 3.49
N SER A 30 11.18 18.59 3.62
CA SER A 30 11.83 19.66 2.84
C SER A 30 13.31 19.80 3.21
N HIS A 31 14.14 20.16 2.23
CA HIS A 31 15.59 20.30 2.39
C HIS A 31 16.03 21.23 3.54
N CYS A 32 15.19 22.17 3.93
CA CYS A 32 15.47 23.12 5.02
C CYS A 32 15.50 22.46 6.40
N ASP A 33 14.75 21.36 6.57
CA ASP A 33 14.64 20.66 7.87
C ASP A 33 15.73 19.59 8.06
N ILE A 34 16.30 19.07 6.99
CA ILE A 34 17.32 18.01 7.03
C ILE A 34 18.64 18.52 7.64
N LYS A 35 19.00 19.78 7.41
CA LYS A 35 20.23 20.37 7.94
C LYS A 35 20.21 20.63 9.46
N LYS A 36 19.03 20.62 10.07
CA LYS A 36 18.87 20.87 11.52
C LYS A 36 18.89 19.61 12.38
N THR A 37 18.85 18.42 11.80
CA THR A 37 18.68 17.14 12.51
C THR A 37 19.92 16.26 12.55
N ASN A 38 21.12 16.79 12.34
CA ASN A 38 22.39 16.07 12.52
C ASN A 38 22.75 15.78 14.00
N THR A 39 21.79 15.93 14.92
CA THR A 39 21.90 15.39 16.27
C THR A 39 21.57 13.91 16.24
N CYS A 40 22.41 13.10 16.87
CA CYS A 40 22.26 11.66 17.01
C CYS A 40 20.96 11.35 17.80
N LEU A 41 19.83 11.22 17.09
CA LEU A 41 18.55 10.90 17.71
C LEU A 41 18.54 9.42 18.14
N ALA A 42 17.95 9.16 19.32
CA ALA A 42 17.74 7.80 19.79
C ALA A 42 16.78 7.03 18.85
N ALA A 43 16.98 5.72 18.70
CA ALA A 43 16.16 4.88 17.82
C ALA A 43 14.63 5.00 18.03
N PRO A 44 14.09 5.14 19.27
CA PRO A 44 12.66 5.39 19.49
C PRO A 44 12.17 6.72 18.90
N GLN A 45 13.00 7.76 18.95
CA GLN A 45 12.67 9.07 18.39
C GLN A 45 12.62 9.04 16.86
N ILE A 46 13.53 8.30 16.24
CA ILE A 46 13.54 8.08 14.78
C ILE A 46 12.25 7.37 14.37
N ALA A 47 11.87 6.30 15.06
CA ALA A 47 10.64 5.54 14.77
C ALA A 47 9.38 6.40 14.98
N TYR A 48 9.35 7.24 16.01
CA TYR A 48 8.25 8.18 16.24
C TYR A 48 8.13 9.19 15.10
N ASN A 49 9.23 9.81 14.71
CA ASN A 49 9.26 10.82 13.62
C ASN A 49 8.81 10.18 12.28
N GLN A 50 9.23 8.95 11.99
CA GLN A 50 8.80 8.21 10.81
C GLN A 50 7.28 7.98 10.81
N ARG A 51 6.71 7.54 11.93
CA ARG A 51 5.25 7.35 12.04
C ARG A 51 4.48 8.66 11.85
N GLN A 52 4.98 9.76 12.38
CA GLN A 52 4.36 11.07 12.17
C GLN A 52 4.42 11.50 10.71
N GLN A 53 5.56 11.28 10.05
CA GLN A 53 5.73 11.56 8.62
C GLN A 53 4.78 10.70 7.77
N GLN A 54 4.64 9.41 8.07
CA GLN A 54 3.71 8.49 7.40
C GLN A 54 2.26 8.98 7.53
N ARG A 55 1.83 9.28 8.77
CA ARG A 55 0.47 9.77 9.05
C ARG A 55 0.16 11.11 8.37
N ALA A 56 1.08 12.05 8.40
CA ALA A 56 0.90 13.33 7.73
C ALA A 56 0.91 13.17 6.20
N GLY A 57 1.80 12.30 5.68
CA GLY A 57 1.92 12.04 4.25
C GLY A 57 0.66 11.46 3.63
N VAL A 58 0.01 10.48 4.27
CA VAL A 58 -1.25 9.91 3.74
C VAL A 58 -2.39 10.93 3.73
N ARG A 59 -2.43 11.85 4.71
CA ARG A 59 -3.44 12.92 4.75
C ARG A 59 -3.19 13.99 3.69
N LEU A 60 -1.94 14.36 3.45
CA LEU A 60 -1.57 15.24 2.35
C LEU A 60 -1.95 14.63 1.00
N LEU A 61 -1.73 13.33 0.82
CA LEU A 61 -2.10 12.63 -0.40
C LEU A 61 -3.63 12.57 -0.58
N LEU A 62 -4.39 12.35 0.50
CA LEU A 62 -5.85 12.43 0.45
C LEU A 62 -6.31 13.83 0.01
N GLN A 63 -5.76 14.89 0.58
CA GLN A 63 -6.09 16.26 0.19
C GLN A 63 -5.79 16.52 -1.30
N ALA A 64 -4.65 16.02 -1.80
CA ALA A 64 -4.29 16.12 -3.21
C ALA A 64 -5.29 15.35 -4.11
N LEU A 65 -5.72 14.16 -3.70
CA LEU A 65 -6.72 13.35 -4.40
C LEU A 65 -8.08 14.06 -4.42
N LEU A 66 -8.56 14.54 -3.28
CA LEU A 66 -9.83 15.26 -3.18
C LEU A 66 -9.82 16.52 -4.05
N LYS A 67 -8.74 17.30 -4.02
CA LYS A 67 -8.55 18.46 -4.90
C LYS A 67 -8.58 18.07 -6.38
N ARG A 68 -7.95 16.96 -6.76
CA ARG A 68 -7.95 16.45 -8.14
C ARG A 68 -9.35 16.09 -8.63
N LEU A 69 -10.20 15.61 -7.71
CA LEU A 69 -11.59 15.20 -8.00
C LEU A 69 -12.63 16.30 -7.78
N ASP A 70 -12.19 17.50 -7.42
CA ASP A 70 -13.05 18.64 -7.08
C ASP A 70 -14.02 18.31 -5.92
N ILE A 71 -13.56 17.53 -4.94
CA ILE A 71 -14.33 17.15 -3.76
C ILE A 71 -13.90 18.05 -2.59
N VAL A 72 -14.82 18.88 -2.11
CA VAL A 72 -14.61 19.73 -0.92
C VAL A 72 -15.19 19.01 0.29
N ASP A 73 -14.34 18.26 1.00
CA ASP A 73 -14.75 17.46 2.15
C ASP A 73 -13.59 17.27 3.14
N ARG A 74 -13.88 16.71 4.30
CA ARG A 74 -12.92 16.45 5.39
C ARG A 74 -12.96 14.98 5.78
N LEU A 75 -11.80 14.48 6.21
CA LEU A 75 -11.67 13.14 6.77
C LEU A 75 -12.28 13.08 8.16
N ASP A 76 -13.18 12.15 8.40
CA ASP A 76 -13.66 11.73 9.71
C ASP A 76 -12.90 10.47 10.14
N GLU A 77 -12.13 10.62 11.21
CA GLU A 77 -11.33 9.52 11.79
C GLU A 77 -11.92 9.03 13.13
N SER A 78 -13.14 9.43 13.47
CA SER A 78 -13.78 9.03 14.74
C SER A 78 -14.05 7.54 14.82
N ASN A 79 -14.36 6.92 13.68
CA ASN A 79 -14.66 5.50 13.57
C ASN A 79 -13.97 4.88 12.36
N PHE A 80 -13.57 3.60 12.48
CA PHE A 80 -13.08 2.84 11.35
C PHE A 80 -14.20 1.94 10.80
N PRO A 81 -14.35 1.75 9.47
CA PRO A 81 -13.55 2.35 8.40
C PRO A 81 -13.77 3.87 8.28
N TYR A 82 -12.67 4.60 8.07
CA TYR A 82 -12.72 6.05 7.93
C TYR A 82 -13.62 6.49 6.78
N ARG A 83 -14.22 7.67 6.94
CA ARG A 83 -15.10 8.27 5.94
C ARG A 83 -14.82 9.74 5.74
N LEU A 84 -15.30 10.27 4.63
CA LEU A 84 -15.42 11.71 4.46
C LEU A 84 -16.71 12.20 5.14
N THR A 85 -16.64 13.37 5.77
CA THR A 85 -17.72 13.87 6.65
C THR A 85 -19.05 14.09 5.93
N HIS A 86 -19.02 14.69 4.73
CA HIS A 86 -20.23 15.05 3.99
C HIS A 86 -20.60 14.04 2.90
N SER A 87 -19.63 13.71 2.05
CA SER A 87 -19.86 12.79 0.91
C SER A 87 -19.92 11.32 1.31
N GLN A 88 -19.52 11.00 2.53
CA GLN A 88 -19.52 9.63 3.11
C GLN A 88 -18.68 8.61 2.32
N TYR A 89 -17.76 9.06 1.46
CA TYR A 89 -16.81 8.13 0.86
C TYR A 89 -16.01 7.39 1.92
N TYR A 90 -15.85 6.11 1.76
CA TYR A 90 -14.90 5.33 2.54
C TYR A 90 -13.48 5.71 2.17
N VAL A 91 -12.59 5.76 3.14
CA VAL A 91 -11.19 6.13 2.97
C VAL A 91 -10.31 5.08 3.64
N CYS A 92 -9.29 4.61 2.93
CA CYS A 92 -8.28 3.74 3.52
C CYS A 92 -6.88 4.19 3.11
N PHE A 93 -5.91 3.96 3.99
CA PHE A 93 -4.53 4.38 3.85
C PHE A 93 -3.56 3.20 3.92
N SER A 94 -2.44 3.35 3.23
CA SER A 94 -1.26 2.50 3.44
C SER A 94 0.02 3.31 3.27
N HIS A 95 1.10 2.82 3.84
CA HIS A 95 2.42 3.42 3.74
C HIS A 95 3.52 2.37 3.92
N THR A 96 4.66 2.60 3.30
CA THR A 96 5.86 1.78 3.47
C THR A 96 7.12 2.64 3.39
N ASN A 97 8.20 2.21 4.03
CA ASN A 97 9.47 2.93 3.95
C ASN A 97 10.14 2.68 2.59
N GLY A 98 10.57 3.76 1.94
CA GLY A 98 11.16 3.71 0.59
C GLY A 98 12.64 3.32 0.53
N ASN A 99 13.30 3.06 1.67
CA ASN A 99 14.71 2.72 1.70
C ASN A 99 14.95 1.27 1.25
N ASN A 100 15.21 1.08 -0.02
CA ASN A 100 15.72 -0.19 -0.55
C ASN A 100 17.21 -0.33 -0.20
N LYS A 101 17.53 -0.86 0.99
CA LYS A 101 18.90 -1.26 1.34
C LYS A 101 19.44 -2.45 0.54
N ASN A 102 18.65 -2.98 -0.41
CA ASN A 102 18.97 -4.19 -1.17
C ASN A 102 19.28 -3.96 -2.65
N THR A 103 19.53 -2.76 -3.10
CA THR A 103 20.20 -2.58 -4.39
C THR A 103 21.67 -2.90 -4.18
N THR A 104 22.06 -4.14 -4.50
CA THR A 104 23.43 -4.54 -4.81
C THR A 104 24.12 -3.40 -5.57
N ARG A 105 25.18 -2.88 -4.96
CA ARG A 105 26.09 -1.94 -5.60
C ARG A 105 26.57 -2.54 -6.93
N MET A 106 25.91 -2.22 -8.03
CA MET A 106 26.53 -2.23 -9.35
C MET A 106 26.59 -0.77 -9.80
N GLN A 107 27.80 -0.31 -9.75
CA GLN A 107 28.50 0.81 -10.37
C GLN A 107 27.69 1.76 -11.27
N ASN A 108 27.92 3.06 -11.01
CA ASN A 108 27.86 4.19 -11.96
C ASN A 108 26.48 4.81 -12.20
N ASP A 109 25.87 5.40 -11.15
CA ASP A 109 25.01 6.56 -11.37
C ASP A 109 25.12 7.51 -10.15
N ILE A 110 25.93 8.54 -10.32
CA ILE A 110 26.26 9.59 -9.35
C ILE A 110 25.15 10.66 -9.37
N GLU A 111 23.86 10.30 -9.31
CA GLU A 111 22.80 11.31 -9.12
C GLU A 111 21.46 10.69 -8.68
N LYS A 112 21.41 9.99 -7.53
CA LYS A 112 20.13 9.79 -6.84
C LYS A 112 20.30 10.22 -5.40
N SER A 113 19.67 11.36 -5.08
CA SER A 113 19.60 11.91 -3.72
C SER A 113 19.21 10.83 -2.71
N ASP A 114 20.13 10.52 -1.78
CA ASP A 114 19.93 9.61 -0.63
C ASP A 114 18.92 10.15 0.40
N ILE A 115 17.97 10.98 -0.04
CA ILE A 115 16.94 11.51 0.85
C ILE A 115 15.97 10.38 1.20
N PRO A 116 15.89 9.99 2.47
CA PRO A 116 14.93 8.97 2.88
C PRO A 116 13.51 9.46 2.57
N TYR A 117 12.73 8.63 1.91
CA TYR A 117 11.34 8.93 1.61
C TYR A 117 10.43 7.80 2.10
N VAL A 118 9.17 8.14 2.28
CA VAL A 118 8.10 7.20 2.57
C VAL A 118 7.20 7.11 1.35
N LYS A 119 6.84 5.90 0.93
CA LYS A 119 5.75 5.72 -0.03
C LYS A 119 4.43 5.70 0.72
N VAL A 120 3.45 6.41 0.20
CA VAL A 120 2.10 6.52 0.75
C VAL A 120 1.07 6.20 -0.31
N ALA A 121 -0.05 5.64 0.13
CA ALA A 121 -1.16 5.30 -0.72
C ALA A 121 -2.49 5.62 -0.02
N VAL A 122 -3.48 6.02 -0.81
CA VAL A 122 -4.85 6.25 -0.37
C VAL A 122 -5.83 5.69 -1.38
N VAL A 123 -6.92 5.11 -0.91
CA VAL A 123 -8.09 4.76 -1.72
C VAL A 123 -9.32 5.44 -1.14
N ILE A 124 -10.19 5.93 -2.02
CA ILE A 124 -11.54 6.37 -1.69
C ILE A 124 -12.54 5.57 -2.50
N SER A 125 -13.67 5.23 -1.89
CA SER A 125 -14.75 4.48 -2.55
C SER A 125 -16.11 4.95 -2.05
N ARG A 126 -17.08 5.08 -2.95
CA ARG A 126 -18.40 5.58 -2.59
C ARG A 126 -19.32 4.50 -2.02
N HIS A 127 -19.23 3.27 -2.50
CA HIS A 127 -20.25 2.25 -2.24
C HIS A 127 -19.98 1.39 -1.02
N ARG A 128 -18.72 1.04 -0.76
CA ARG A 128 -18.36 0.17 0.35
C ARG A 128 -16.94 0.42 0.85
N ALA A 129 -16.64 -0.09 2.04
CA ALA A 129 -15.29 -0.06 2.58
C ALA A 129 -14.32 -0.68 1.58
N SER A 130 -13.19 -0.04 1.39
CA SER A 130 -12.11 -0.49 0.53
C SER A 130 -10.81 -0.55 1.31
N GLY A 131 -9.95 -1.49 0.95
CA GLY A 131 -8.63 -1.64 1.53
C GLY A 131 -7.55 -1.33 0.52
N ILE A 132 -6.43 -0.80 0.98
CA ILE A 132 -5.24 -0.57 0.15
C ILE A 132 -4.00 -0.99 0.91
N ASP A 133 -3.07 -1.64 0.20
CA ASP A 133 -1.75 -1.90 0.73
C ASP A 133 -0.66 -1.57 -0.28
N ILE A 134 0.40 -0.89 0.19
CA ILE A 134 1.60 -0.56 -0.58
C ILE A 134 2.81 -1.16 0.11
N GLU A 135 3.55 -2.02 -0.61
CA GLU A 135 4.72 -2.68 -0.06
C GLU A 135 5.87 -2.70 -1.08
N VAL A 136 7.01 -2.19 -0.70
CA VAL A 136 8.22 -2.17 -1.54
C VAL A 136 9.12 -3.37 -1.27
N ASN A 137 9.07 -3.91 -0.06
CA ASN A 137 9.94 -4.99 0.37
C ASN A 137 9.38 -6.36 -0.02
N ALA A 138 10.27 -7.32 -0.20
CA ALA A 138 9.86 -8.71 -0.35
C ALA A 138 9.37 -9.29 0.99
N VAL A 139 8.31 -10.05 0.96
CA VAL A 139 7.82 -10.82 2.11
C VAL A 139 8.60 -12.14 2.18
N LYS A 140 9.26 -12.38 3.30
CA LYS A 140 10.08 -13.58 3.49
C LYS A 140 9.21 -14.83 3.56
N TRP A 141 9.68 -15.93 2.95
CA TRP A 141 9.00 -17.24 2.98
C TRP A 141 8.67 -17.72 4.40
N GLN A 142 9.57 -17.48 5.37
CA GLN A 142 9.34 -17.84 6.78
C GLN A 142 8.16 -17.10 7.40
N VAL A 143 7.93 -15.86 6.97
CA VAL A 143 6.77 -15.07 7.40
C VAL A 143 5.48 -15.67 6.81
N ALA A 144 5.48 -15.98 5.52
CA ALA A 144 4.35 -16.65 4.87
C ALA A 144 4.04 -17.99 5.56
N LYS A 145 5.03 -18.84 5.82
CA LYS A 145 4.84 -20.12 6.52
C LYS A 145 4.21 -19.99 7.91
N ARG A 146 4.43 -18.88 8.58
CA ARG A 146 3.88 -18.65 9.92
C ARG A 146 2.40 -18.25 9.90
N PHE A 147 1.97 -17.53 8.87
CA PHE A 147 0.67 -16.85 8.88
C PHE A 147 -0.30 -17.33 7.82
N TYR A 148 0.18 -17.85 6.68
CA TYR A 148 -0.69 -18.17 5.56
C TYR A 148 -1.45 -19.48 5.77
N HIS A 149 -2.59 -19.56 5.11
CA HIS A 149 -3.42 -20.76 5.15
C HIS A 149 -2.67 -21.98 4.53
N PRO A 150 -2.82 -23.22 5.08
CA PRO A 150 -2.11 -24.41 4.57
C PRO A 150 -2.27 -24.66 3.06
N LYS A 151 -3.46 -24.42 2.49
CA LYS A 151 -3.71 -24.58 1.05
C LYS A 151 -2.87 -23.61 0.22
N GLU A 152 -2.74 -22.36 0.66
CA GLU A 152 -1.90 -21.36 -0.01
C GLU A 152 -0.43 -21.78 0.04
N LEU A 153 0.03 -22.24 1.19
CA LEU A 153 1.41 -22.72 1.35
C LEU A 153 1.73 -23.88 0.42
N ALA A 154 0.80 -24.83 0.25
CA ALA A 154 0.98 -25.97 -0.66
C ALA A 154 1.15 -25.49 -2.11
N ILE A 155 0.31 -24.58 -2.58
CA ILE A 155 0.42 -24.01 -3.93
C ILE A 155 1.73 -23.23 -4.08
N LEU A 156 2.02 -22.31 -3.15
CA LEU A 156 3.20 -21.46 -3.21
C LEU A 156 4.49 -22.27 -3.18
N GLN A 157 4.53 -23.37 -2.42
CA GLN A 157 5.70 -24.25 -2.35
C GLN A 157 6.02 -24.93 -3.67
N ALA A 158 5.01 -25.23 -4.47
CA ALA A 158 5.17 -25.86 -5.78
C ALA A 158 5.67 -24.89 -6.87
N LEU A 159 5.65 -23.57 -6.62
CA LEU A 159 6.06 -22.57 -7.60
C LEU A 159 7.58 -22.42 -7.69
N PRO A 160 8.12 -22.06 -8.87
CA PRO A 160 9.46 -21.57 -9.05
C PRO A 160 9.74 -20.38 -8.12
N MET A 161 10.99 -20.24 -7.64
CA MET A 161 11.36 -19.27 -6.58
C MET A 161 10.95 -17.82 -6.90
N ILE A 162 11.13 -17.39 -8.16
CA ILE A 162 10.80 -16.01 -8.60
C ILE A 162 9.29 -15.79 -8.51
N GLN A 163 8.48 -16.68 -9.12
CA GLN A 163 7.03 -16.61 -9.08
C GLN A 163 6.48 -16.70 -7.64
N ARG A 164 7.08 -17.58 -6.82
CA ARG A 164 6.74 -17.72 -5.41
C ARG A 164 6.92 -16.40 -4.66
N SER A 165 8.04 -15.72 -4.85
CA SER A 165 8.32 -14.46 -4.16
C SER A 165 7.31 -13.36 -4.52
N SER A 166 6.98 -13.22 -5.80
CA SER A 166 5.98 -12.28 -6.29
C SER A 166 4.58 -12.62 -5.78
N ALA A 167 4.18 -13.89 -5.85
CA ALA A 167 2.89 -14.36 -5.35
C ALA A 167 2.73 -14.16 -3.84
N ILE A 168 3.75 -14.47 -3.04
CA ILE A 168 3.75 -14.23 -1.59
C ILE A 168 3.52 -12.75 -1.29
N LYS A 169 4.24 -11.85 -1.95
CA LYS A 169 4.11 -10.42 -1.73
C LYS A 169 2.71 -9.92 -2.11
N CYS A 170 2.22 -10.30 -3.28
CA CYS A 170 0.89 -9.89 -3.74
C CYS A 170 -0.22 -10.41 -2.81
N LEU A 171 -0.13 -11.69 -2.40
CA LEU A 171 -1.08 -12.29 -1.46
C LEU A 171 -1.03 -11.61 -0.08
N TRP A 172 0.16 -11.22 0.40
CA TRP A 172 0.30 -10.42 1.61
C TRP A 172 -0.48 -9.11 1.51
N GLN A 173 -0.29 -8.37 0.42
CA GLN A 173 -0.95 -7.09 0.20
C GLN A 173 -2.48 -7.24 0.07
N ILE A 174 -2.96 -8.30 -0.57
CA ILE A 174 -4.40 -8.63 -0.64
C ILE A 174 -4.95 -8.84 0.77
N LYS A 175 -4.28 -9.68 1.57
CA LYS A 175 -4.69 -9.98 2.95
C LYS A 175 -4.68 -8.74 3.84
N GLU A 176 -3.63 -7.92 3.78
CA GLU A 176 -3.56 -6.64 4.51
C GLU A 176 -4.70 -5.68 4.11
N SER A 177 -5.08 -5.66 2.84
CA SER A 177 -6.21 -4.87 2.37
C SER A 177 -7.53 -5.38 2.94
N PHE A 178 -7.76 -6.69 2.98
CA PHE A 178 -8.94 -7.28 3.61
C PHE A 178 -8.96 -7.10 5.14
N ILE A 179 -7.80 -7.19 5.80
CA ILE A 179 -7.67 -6.89 7.23
C ILE A 179 -8.19 -5.48 7.54
N LYS A 180 -7.81 -4.51 6.72
CA LYS A 180 -8.26 -3.12 6.86
C LYS A 180 -9.76 -2.95 6.60
N ILE A 181 -10.36 -3.72 5.69
CA ILE A 181 -11.80 -3.69 5.42
C ILE A 181 -12.60 -4.27 6.59
N HIS A 182 -12.21 -5.45 7.06
CA HIS A 182 -12.97 -6.23 8.03
C HIS A 182 -12.54 -6.03 9.49
N GLN A 183 -11.51 -5.22 9.73
CA GLN A 183 -10.93 -4.98 11.05
C GLN A 183 -10.48 -6.27 11.76
N TYR A 184 -9.99 -7.23 10.98
CA TYR A 184 -9.41 -8.45 11.55
C TYR A 184 -8.12 -8.14 12.33
N THR A 185 -7.83 -8.97 13.32
CA THR A 185 -6.46 -9.02 13.81
C THR A 185 -5.52 -9.51 12.71
N LEU A 186 -4.25 -9.15 12.78
CA LEU A 186 -3.27 -9.54 11.77
C LEU A 186 -3.24 -11.07 11.57
N ALA A 187 -3.26 -11.82 12.67
CA ALA A 187 -3.22 -13.29 12.62
C ALA A 187 -4.48 -13.88 11.95
N GLN A 188 -5.65 -13.34 12.25
CA GLN A 188 -6.92 -13.78 11.64
C GLN A 188 -6.90 -13.52 10.14
N GLY A 189 -6.64 -12.28 9.71
CA GLY A 189 -6.71 -11.91 8.31
C GLY A 189 -5.64 -12.59 7.46
N LEU A 190 -4.41 -12.71 7.96
CA LEU A 190 -3.35 -13.43 7.25
C LEU A 190 -3.62 -14.94 7.15
N GLY A 191 -4.37 -15.53 8.09
CA GLY A 191 -4.78 -16.94 8.09
C GLY A 191 -5.97 -17.28 7.19
N MET A 192 -6.69 -16.29 6.65
CA MET A 192 -7.82 -16.52 5.74
C MET A 192 -7.36 -17.19 4.44
N ASP A 193 -8.21 -18.08 3.89
CA ASP A 193 -7.92 -18.85 2.67
C ASP A 193 -8.24 -18.04 1.40
N TYR A 194 -7.22 -17.61 0.69
CA TYR A 194 -7.27 -16.98 -0.62
C TYR A 194 -6.56 -17.83 -1.70
N SER A 195 -6.49 -19.14 -1.52
CA SER A 195 -5.79 -20.05 -2.43
C SER A 195 -6.31 -19.99 -3.87
N ALA A 196 -7.61 -19.76 -4.07
CA ALA A 196 -8.21 -19.60 -5.39
C ALA A 196 -7.61 -18.42 -6.18
N ILE A 197 -7.34 -17.29 -5.52
CA ILE A 197 -6.80 -16.08 -6.14
C ILE A 197 -5.37 -16.29 -6.65
N ILE A 198 -4.61 -17.22 -6.07
CA ILE A 198 -3.21 -17.45 -6.47
C ILE A 198 -3.14 -17.90 -7.95
N TYR A 199 -4.05 -18.74 -8.40
CA TYR A 199 -4.06 -19.19 -9.79
C TYR A 199 -4.35 -18.05 -10.76
N ASP A 200 -5.26 -17.17 -10.42
CA ASP A 200 -5.58 -15.98 -11.23
C ASP A 200 -4.38 -15.02 -11.29
N LEU A 201 -3.68 -14.85 -10.17
CA LEU A 201 -2.44 -14.06 -10.13
C LEU A 201 -1.33 -14.64 -10.99
N LEU A 202 -1.23 -15.97 -11.08
CA LEU A 202 -0.19 -16.65 -11.86
C LEU A 202 -0.49 -16.70 -13.36
N ASN A 203 -1.76 -16.80 -13.72
CA ASN A 203 -2.19 -16.88 -15.11
C ASN A 203 -2.08 -15.55 -15.87
N GLN A 204 -1.88 -14.44 -15.15
CA GLN A 204 -1.72 -13.13 -15.74
C GLN A 204 -0.32 -12.59 -15.48
N PRO A 205 0.36 -12.06 -16.51
CA PRO A 205 1.70 -11.49 -16.34
C PRO A 205 1.59 -10.17 -15.56
N ILE A 206 1.56 -10.25 -14.22
CA ILE A 206 1.45 -9.11 -13.30
C ILE A 206 2.51 -8.05 -13.60
N GLU A 207 3.66 -8.46 -14.11
CA GLU A 207 4.78 -7.57 -14.43
C GLU A 207 4.55 -6.75 -15.72
N ILE A 208 3.66 -7.20 -16.60
CA ILE A 208 3.43 -6.59 -17.93
C ILE A 208 2.19 -5.69 -17.91
N LEU A 209 1.18 -6.03 -17.13
CA LEU A 209 -0.07 -5.27 -17.07
C LEU A 209 0.06 -4.10 -16.08
N PRO A 210 -0.25 -2.86 -16.50
CA PRO A 210 -0.20 -1.71 -15.61
C PRO A 210 -1.24 -1.80 -14.49
N LEU A 211 -2.37 -2.46 -14.76
CA LEU A 211 -3.46 -2.69 -13.82
C LEU A 211 -4.06 -4.07 -14.09
N LEU A 212 -3.98 -4.95 -13.12
CA LEU A 212 -4.67 -6.24 -13.10
C LEU A 212 -5.88 -6.11 -12.17
N THR A 213 -7.07 -6.51 -12.63
CA THR A 213 -8.27 -6.59 -11.79
C THR A 213 -8.80 -8.01 -11.74
N LEU A 214 -8.95 -8.54 -10.53
CA LEU A 214 -9.52 -9.83 -10.21
C LEU A 214 -10.80 -9.65 -9.38
N THR A 215 -11.64 -10.68 -9.32
CA THR A 215 -12.81 -10.70 -8.42
C THR A 215 -12.63 -11.82 -7.40
N ASP A 216 -12.87 -11.52 -6.15
CA ASP A 216 -12.98 -12.54 -5.11
C ASP A 216 -14.42 -13.06 -5.07
N ASP A 217 -14.64 -14.26 -5.59
CA ASP A 217 -15.98 -14.87 -5.72
C ASP A 217 -16.69 -15.06 -4.37
N LYS A 218 -15.95 -15.14 -3.27
CA LYS A 218 -16.53 -15.32 -1.93
C LYS A 218 -17.15 -14.04 -1.37
N THR A 219 -16.57 -12.89 -1.68
CA THR A 219 -16.94 -11.60 -1.08
C THR A 219 -17.47 -10.59 -2.10
N ASN A 220 -17.39 -10.90 -3.40
CA ASN A 220 -17.66 -9.97 -4.50
C ASN A 220 -16.81 -8.69 -4.45
N TYR A 221 -15.65 -8.72 -3.79
CA TYR A 221 -14.69 -7.63 -3.88
C TYR A 221 -13.86 -7.75 -5.14
N ARG A 222 -13.63 -6.62 -5.79
CA ARG A 222 -12.64 -6.51 -6.84
C ARG A 222 -11.27 -6.26 -6.21
N ILE A 223 -10.25 -6.87 -6.78
CA ILE A 223 -8.86 -6.76 -6.36
C ILE A 223 -8.08 -6.19 -7.52
N SER A 224 -7.53 -5.01 -7.36
CA SER A 224 -6.67 -4.37 -8.37
C SER A 224 -5.23 -4.38 -7.91
N VAL A 225 -4.35 -4.91 -8.77
CA VAL A 225 -2.89 -4.93 -8.57
C VAL A 225 -2.26 -3.92 -9.52
N ILE A 226 -1.60 -2.90 -8.98
CA ILE A 226 -0.86 -1.89 -9.74
C ILE A 226 0.63 -2.13 -9.53
N SER A 227 1.23 -2.94 -10.40
CA SER A 227 2.60 -3.43 -10.25
C SER A 227 3.63 -2.30 -10.25
N SER A 228 3.49 -1.32 -11.14
CA SER A 228 4.37 -0.15 -11.22
C SER A 228 4.38 0.69 -9.93
N GLN A 229 3.28 0.68 -9.19
CA GLN A 229 3.13 1.39 -7.92
C GLN A 229 3.35 0.49 -6.71
N GLN A 230 3.55 -0.82 -6.91
CA GLN A 230 3.69 -1.83 -5.84
C GLN A 230 2.51 -1.81 -4.86
N THR A 231 1.31 -1.63 -5.38
CA THR A 231 0.09 -1.37 -4.62
C THR A 231 -1.00 -2.36 -4.99
N VAL A 232 -1.71 -2.84 -3.99
CA VAL A 232 -2.92 -3.66 -4.14
C VAL A 232 -4.10 -2.95 -3.49
N ILE A 233 -5.22 -2.94 -4.16
CA ILE A 233 -6.47 -2.35 -3.70
C ILE A 233 -7.57 -3.39 -3.77
N VAL A 234 -8.38 -3.47 -2.70
CA VAL A 234 -9.59 -4.30 -2.59
C VAL A 234 -10.79 -3.37 -2.42
N TYR A 235 -11.80 -3.44 -3.31
CA TYR A 235 -12.93 -2.50 -3.35
C TYR A 235 -14.22 -3.12 -3.91
#